data_25e46176c4ae47c8dad92bc9cde5fc63
#
_entry.id   25e46176c4ae47c8dad92bc9cde5fc63
#
_cell.length_a   1.000
_cell.length_b   1.000
_cell.length_c   1.000
_cell.angle_alpha   90.00
_cell.angle_beta   90.00
_cell.angle_gamma   90.00
#
_symmetry.space_group_name_H-M   'P 1'
#
loop_
_entity.id
_entity.type
_entity.pdbx_description
1 polymer ?
#
loop_
_entity_poly.entity_id
_entity_poly.type
_entity_poly.pdbx_seq_one_letter_code
_entity_poly.pdbx_strand_id
1 'polypeptide(L)'
;MKLFALWRDQAVLCLTDGLGYGNGENGDFYTIPLSGGEPELLLRHSHHCVGNTVATDSRLGAGETWRVCGDTLYFLSTVDRDSRIEALDLTSGEARPLTGPGSVEYLDAAADRLVYLAFRENRIGEIYTLEHGREIRLTHANDGIYDRCAVSTPQPLEVDTGGPLPVQGWVLPPVAYVPGKKYPAILTIHGGPRLSYG
;
A
#
# COMPACT_ATOMS: atom_id res chain seq x y z
N MET A 1 -0.51 -11.73 13.98
CA MET A 1 0.55 -11.87 12.95
C MET A 1 0.05 -11.27 11.65
N LYS A 2 0.81 -10.39 11.02
CA LYS A 2 0.45 -9.66 9.77
C LYS A 2 1.22 -10.17 8.56
N LEU A 3 2.43 -10.66 8.77
CA LEU A 3 3.31 -11.20 7.74
C LEU A 3 4.11 -12.36 8.32
N PHE A 4 4.41 -13.34 7.47
CA PHE A 4 5.33 -14.43 7.77
C PHE A 4 6.18 -14.71 6.53
N ALA A 5 7.49 -14.71 6.69
CA ALA A 5 8.44 -15.02 5.62
C ALA A 5 9.59 -15.90 6.15
N LEU A 6 10.25 -16.61 5.25
CA LEU A 6 11.47 -17.35 5.57
C LEU A 6 12.68 -16.65 4.98
N TRP A 7 13.73 -16.51 5.78
CA TRP A 7 14.99 -15.93 5.39
C TRP A 7 16.16 -16.68 6.05
N ARG A 8 16.97 -17.35 5.22
CA ARG A 8 18.05 -18.22 5.71
C ARG A 8 17.48 -19.28 6.68
N ASP A 9 17.99 -19.35 7.90
CA ASP A 9 17.57 -20.21 9.00
C ASP A 9 16.62 -19.52 9.99
N GLN A 10 15.99 -18.41 9.57
CA GLN A 10 15.08 -17.61 10.39
C GLN A 10 13.70 -17.46 9.77
N ALA A 11 12.70 -17.29 10.61
CA ALA A 11 11.40 -16.74 10.24
C ALA A 11 11.39 -15.22 10.50
N VAL A 12 10.90 -14.47 9.52
CA VAL A 12 10.62 -13.03 9.65
C VAL A 12 9.13 -12.86 9.88
N LEU A 13 8.76 -12.17 10.93
CA LEU A 13 7.38 -12.04 11.39
C LEU A 13 7.03 -10.57 11.58
N CYS A 14 5.84 -10.16 11.15
CA CYS A 14 5.25 -8.90 11.59
C CYS A 14 4.21 -9.20 12.66
N LEU A 15 4.47 -8.77 13.88
CA LEU A 15 3.69 -9.10 15.09
C LEU A 15 3.24 -7.85 15.83
N THR A 16 2.14 -7.99 16.55
CA THR A 16 1.66 -7.07 17.58
C THR A 16 1.19 -7.89 18.78
N ASP A 17 1.25 -7.34 19.98
CA ASP A 17 0.68 -7.94 21.18
C ASP A 17 -0.84 -7.78 21.26
N GLY A 18 -1.41 -6.85 20.50
CA GLY A 18 -2.85 -6.62 20.43
C GLY A 18 -3.46 -5.96 21.66
N LEU A 19 -2.65 -5.41 22.57
CA LEU A 19 -3.11 -4.90 23.85
C LEU A 19 -3.75 -3.51 23.77
N GLY A 20 -3.34 -2.69 22.80
CA GLY A 20 -3.88 -1.33 22.65
C GLY A 20 -5.17 -1.29 21.84
N TYR A 21 -5.15 -1.80 20.63
CA TYR A 21 -6.25 -1.73 19.66
C TYR A 21 -6.66 -3.09 19.10
N GLY A 22 -6.23 -4.17 19.74
CA GLY A 22 -6.55 -5.53 19.31
C GLY A 22 -6.07 -5.85 17.88
N ASN A 23 -6.93 -6.43 17.07
CA ASN A 23 -6.62 -6.72 15.67
C ASN A 23 -6.38 -5.45 14.81
N GLY A 24 -6.71 -4.29 15.36
CA GLY A 24 -6.51 -2.98 14.77
C GLY A 24 -5.07 -2.46 14.83
N GLU A 25 -4.20 -3.04 15.63
CA GLU A 25 -2.82 -2.57 15.77
C GLU A 25 -1.95 -2.90 14.56
N ASN A 26 -1.06 -1.98 14.24
CA ASN A 26 0.06 -2.24 13.35
C ASN A 26 1.08 -3.12 14.09
N GLY A 27 1.97 -3.77 13.36
CA GLY A 27 2.96 -4.66 13.93
C GLY A 27 4.37 -4.15 13.69
N ASP A 28 5.29 -4.63 14.53
CA ASP A 28 6.74 -4.50 14.35
C ASP A 28 7.30 -5.79 13.72
N PHE A 29 8.45 -5.68 13.06
CA PHE A 29 9.11 -6.84 12.46
C PHE A 29 10.10 -7.46 13.44
N TYR A 30 10.05 -8.78 13.49
CA TYR A 30 10.91 -9.62 14.32
C TYR A 30 11.51 -10.74 13.49
N THR A 31 12.67 -11.23 13.92
CA THR A 31 13.23 -12.49 13.46
C THR A 31 13.23 -13.50 14.58
N ILE A 32 13.07 -14.78 14.23
CA ILE A 32 13.18 -15.92 15.16
C ILE A 32 13.90 -17.07 14.47
N PRO A 33 14.90 -17.72 15.11
CA PRO A 33 15.56 -18.87 14.54
C PRO A 33 14.56 -20.02 14.31
N LEU A 34 14.67 -20.73 13.19
CA LEU A 34 13.83 -21.91 12.91
C LEU A 34 14.09 -23.06 13.87
N SER A 35 15.23 -23.08 14.54
CA SER A 35 15.55 -24.01 15.63
C SER A 35 14.79 -23.71 16.94
N GLY A 36 14.04 -22.61 16.99
CA GLY A 36 13.38 -22.09 18.19
C GLY A 36 14.21 -21.05 18.92
N GLY A 37 13.58 -20.32 19.81
CA GLY A 37 14.17 -19.22 20.58
C GLY A 37 13.20 -18.07 20.79
N GLU A 38 13.66 -16.99 21.38
CA GLU A 38 12.87 -15.78 21.55
C GLU A 38 12.94 -14.91 20.29
N PRO A 39 11.84 -14.21 19.94
CA PRO A 39 11.85 -13.27 18.83
C PRO A 39 12.77 -12.08 19.12
N GLU A 40 13.58 -11.72 18.14
CA GLU A 40 14.43 -10.51 18.18
C GLU A 40 13.80 -9.41 17.33
N LEU A 41 13.72 -8.18 17.90
CA LEU A 41 13.18 -7.03 17.19
C LEU A 41 14.13 -6.64 16.04
N LEU A 42 13.62 -6.65 14.81
CA LEU A 42 14.34 -6.25 13.61
C LEU A 42 14.03 -4.79 13.23
N LEU A 43 12.74 -4.41 13.21
CA LEU A 43 12.30 -3.07 12.82
C LEU A 43 11.02 -2.69 13.55
N ARG A 44 11.00 -1.49 14.13
CA ARG A 44 9.74 -0.88 14.57
C ARG A 44 9.01 -0.28 13.38
N HIS A 45 7.82 -0.82 13.10
CA HIS A 45 7.00 -0.44 11.95
C HIS A 45 5.55 -0.12 12.34
N SER A 46 5.27 0.06 13.63
CA SER A 46 3.93 0.24 14.18
C SER A 46 3.19 1.51 13.71
N HIS A 47 3.88 2.41 13.00
CA HIS A 47 3.27 3.64 12.46
C HIS A 47 2.51 3.40 11.14
N HIS A 48 2.80 2.30 10.43
CA HIS A 48 2.21 1.99 9.12
C HIS A 48 1.56 0.61 9.14
N CYS A 49 0.52 0.42 8.35
CA CYS A 49 -0.13 -0.88 8.21
C CYS A 49 0.63 -1.74 7.19
N VAL A 50 1.09 -2.92 7.58
CA VAL A 50 1.64 -3.91 6.64
C VAL A 50 0.50 -4.48 5.80
N GLY A 51 0.70 -4.51 4.49
CA GLY A 51 -0.29 -4.89 3.48
C GLY A 51 -0.98 -3.69 2.83
N ASN A 52 -1.80 -3.97 1.83
CA ASN A 52 -2.66 -2.97 1.20
C ASN A 52 -4.04 -2.96 1.87
N THR A 53 -4.36 -1.86 2.57
CA THR A 53 -5.69 -1.60 3.16
C THR A 53 -6.44 -0.51 2.40
N VAL A 54 -5.92 -0.05 1.26
CA VAL A 54 -6.60 0.91 0.40
C VAL A 54 -7.70 0.18 -0.37
N ALA A 55 -8.94 0.59 -0.17
CA ALA A 55 -10.06 0.11 -0.95
C ALA A 55 -10.17 0.93 -2.24
N THR A 56 -10.19 0.23 -3.36
CA THR A 56 -10.39 0.79 -4.68
C THR A 56 -11.67 0.22 -5.31
N ASP A 57 -12.25 0.91 -6.28
CA ASP A 57 -13.43 0.45 -7.00
C ASP A 57 -13.16 -0.80 -7.87
N SER A 58 -11.89 -1.10 -8.11
CA SER A 58 -11.46 -2.22 -8.93
C SER A 58 -10.42 -3.05 -8.17
N ARG A 59 -10.64 -4.37 -8.11
CA ARG A 59 -9.67 -5.33 -7.59
C ARG A 59 -9.34 -6.36 -8.64
N LEU A 60 -8.06 -6.58 -8.87
CA LEU A 60 -7.56 -7.42 -9.95
C LEU A 60 -7.01 -8.75 -9.41
N GLY A 61 -7.92 -9.65 -9.04
CA GLY A 61 -7.54 -11.00 -8.63
C GLY A 61 -6.92 -11.07 -7.23
N ALA A 62 -5.98 -12.00 -7.07
CA ALA A 62 -5.19 -12.20 -5.86
C ALA A 62 -3.72 -12.42 -6.24
N GLY A 63 -2.82 -11.91 -5.42
CA GLY A 63 -1.37 -12.04 -5.61
C GLY A 63 -0.62 -11.88 -4.31
N GLU A 64 0.68 -11.97 -4.38
CA GLU A 64 1.56 -11.80 -3.25
C GLU A 64 1.69 -10.33 -2.86
N THR A 65 1.75 -10.08 -1.57
CA THR A 65 1.90 -8.73 -1.00
C THR A 65 3.27 -8.53 -0.35
N TRP A 66 4.10 -9.55 -0.39
CA TRP A 66 5.48 -9.53 0.08
C TRP A 66 6.31 -10.59 -0.62
N ARG A 67 7.64 -10.38 -0.68
CA ARG A 67 8.60 -11.33 -1.22
C ARG A 67 9.97 -11.13 -0.58
N VAL A 68 10.62 -12.22 -0.15
CA VAL A 68 12.03 -12.21 0.22
C VAL A 68 12.87 -12.52 -1.01
N CYS A 69 13.88 -11.70 -1.27
CA CYS A 69 14.85 -11.89 -2.33
C CYS A 69 16.24 -11.54 -1.81
N GLY A 70 17.11 -12.56 -1.68
CA GLY A 70 18.38 -12.39 -0.98
C GLY A 70 18.19 -11.98 0.47
N ASP A 71 18.78 -10.87 0.85
CA ASP A 71 18.68 -10.28 2.18
C ASP A 71 17.66 -9.13 2.26
N THR A 72 16.80 -9.01 1.26
CA THR A 72 15.76 -7.96 1.22
C THR A 72 14.37 -8.57 1.29
N LEU A 73 13.55 -8.07 2.19
CA LEU A 73 12.09 -8.28 2.20
C LEU A 73 11.42 -7.10 1.53
N TYR A 74 10.79 -7.35 0.38
CA TYR A 74 9.85 -6.42 -0.24
C TYR A 74 8.46 -6.70 0.31
N PHE A 75 7.75 -5.65 0.72
CA PHE A 75 6.39 -5.81 1.25
C PHE A 75 5.54 -4.56 0.98
N LEU A 76 4.22 -4.75 0.97
CA LEU A 76 3.29 -3.65 0.88
C LEU A 76 3.09 -3.01 2.25
N SER A 77 3.03 -1.70 2.25
CA SER A 77 2.71 -0.88 3.42
C SER A 77 1.69 0.18 3.04
N THR A 78 0.63 0.30 3.84
CA THR A 78 -0.35 1.39 3.69
C THR A 78 0.07 2.56 4.57
N VAL A 79 0.22 3.73 3.95
CA VAL A 79 0.56 4.99 4.59
C VAL A 79 -0.47 6.03 4.18
N ASP A 80 -1.22 6.54 5.14
CA ASP A 80 -2.35 7.44 4.89
C ASP A 80 -3.38 6.83 3.92
N ARG A 81 -3.41 7.31 2.70
CA ARG A 81 -4.31 6.89 1.63
C ARG A 81 -3.62 6.15 0.47
N ASP A 82 -2.35 5.86 0.63
CA ASP A 82 -1.51 5.23 -0.38
C ASP A 82 -1.06 3.84 0.06
N SER A 83 -0.99 2.89 -0.87
CA SER A 83 -0.30 1.62 -0.70
C SER A 83 0.97 1.63 -1.53
N ARG A 84 2.11 1.34 -0.90
CA ARG A 84 3.42 1.38 -1.52
C ARG A 84 4.25 0.15 -1.21
N ILE A 85 5.29 -0.08 -2.00
CA ILE A 85 6.29 -1.09 -1.71
C ILE A 85 7.37 -0.48 -0.84
N GLU A 86 7.70 -1.18 0.23
CA GLU A 86 8.89 -0.93 1.05
C GLU A 86 9.87 -2.08 0.90
N ALA A 87 11.16 -1.75 0.99
CA ALA A 87 12.27 -2.72 1.06
C ALA A 87 12.89 -2.64 2.45
N LEU A 88 12.86 -3.77 3.15
CA LEU A 88 13.51 -3.97 4.45
C LEU A 88 14.77 -4.82 4.23
N ASP A 89 15.92 -4.26 4.57
CA ASP A 89 17.16 -5.02 4.67
C ASP A 89 17.13 -5.88 5.93
N LEU A 90 17.14 -7.19 5.75
CA LEU A 90 16.98 -8.17 6.83
C LEU A 90 18.25 -8.32 7.67
N THR A 91 19.38 -7.76 7.23
CA THR A 91 20.64 -7.78 7.99
C THR A 91 20.80 -6.55 8.87
N SER A 92 20.37 -5.39 8.40
CA SER A 92 20.52 -4.12 9.14
C SER A 92 19.25 -3.68 9.86
N GLY A 93 18.07 -4.18 9.43
CA GLY A 93 16.79 -3.72 9.92
C GLY A 93 16.35 -2.36 9.34
N GLU A 94 17.05 -1.85 8.32
CA GLU A 94 16.69 -0.58 7.69
C GLU A 94 15.61 -0.78 6.62
N ALA A 95 14.55 0.03 6.66
CA ALA A 95 13.49 0.03 5.67
C ALA A 95 13.44 1.34 4.90
N ARG A 96 13.08 1.25 3.61
CA ARG A 96 12.91 2.42 2.75
C ARG A 96 11.76 2.21 1.75
N PRO A 97 11.00 3.27 1.43
CA PRO A 97 10.00 3.20 0.38
C PRO A 97 10.67 3.08 -1.00
N LEU A 98 10.05 2.30 -1.88
CA LEU A 98 10.51 2.12 -3.27
C LEU A 98 9.60 2.79 -4.28
N THR A 99 8.29 2.85 -4.02
CA THR A 99 7.29 3.39 -4.95
C THR A 99 6.67 4.67 -4.42
N GLY A 100 6.18 5.50 -5.33
CA GLY A 100 5.50 6.75 -5.04
C GLY A 100 4.04 6.57 -4.61
N PRO A 101 3.27 7.68 -4.51
CA PRO A 101 1.85 7.68 -4.17
C PRO A 101 0.99 6.85 -5.13
N GLY A 102 -0.17 6.42 -4.65
CA GLY A 102 -1.15 5.59 -5.35
C GLY A 102 -1.33 4.24 -4.67
N SER A 103 -1.93 3.27 -5.34
CA SER A 103 -2.17 1.96 -4.77
C SER A 103 -1.36 0.89 -5.49
N VAL A 104 -0.52 0.17 -4.75
CA VAL A 104 0.09 -1.08 -5.20
C VAL A 104 -0.72 -2.23 -4.64
N GLU A 105 -1.17 -3.14 -5.52
CA GLU A 105 -2.03 -4.27 -5.14
C GLU A 105 -1.21 -5.53 -4.83
N TYR A 106 -0.27 -5.85 -5.70
CA TYR A 106 0.54 -7.07 -5.61
C TYR A 106 1.94 -6.81 -6.12
N LEU A 107 2.88 -7.63 -5.68
CA LEU A 107 4.27 -7.57 -6.10
C LEU A 107 4.85 -8.97 -6.28
N ASP A 108 5.90 -9.05 -7.08
CA ASP A 108 6.83 -10.18 -7.11
C ASP A 108 8.25 -9.67 -7.35
N ALA A 109 9.23 -10.36 -6.79
CA ALA A 109 10.63 -10.00 -6.92
C ALA A 109 11.50 -11.24 -7.12
N ALA A 110 12.46 -11.14 -8.04
CA ALA A 110 13.45 -12.17 -8.31
C ALA A 110 14.78 -11.52 -8.73
N ALA A 111 15.88 -11.93 -8.12
CA ALA A 111 17.19 -11.36 -8.32
C ALA A 111 17.20 -9.84 -8.08
N ASP A 112 17.45 -9.05 -9.12
CA ASP A 112 17.51 -7.60 -9.09
C ASP A 112 16.25 -6.91 -9.66
N ARG A 113 15.20 -7.71 -9.95
CA ARG A 113 13.97 -7.23 -10.58
C ARG A 113 12.79 -7.27 -9.62
N LEU A 114 12.07 -6.18 -9.60
CA LEU A 114 10.79 -6.03 -8.89
C LEU A 114 9.72 -5.70 -9.92
N VAL A 115 8.64 -6.49 -9.95
CA VAL A 115 7.45 -6.21 -10.74
C VAL A 115 6.26 -6.10 -9.83
N TYR A 116 5.30 -5.25 -10.17
CA TYR A 116 4.13 -5.03 -9.33
C TYR A 116 2.94 -4.54 -10.14
N LEU A 117 1.75 -4.84 -9.62
CA LEU A 117 0.48 -4.34 -10.12
C LEU A 117 0.12 -3.09 -9.32
N ALA A 118 -0.10 -1.98 -10.00
CA ALA A 118 -0.43 -0.73 -9.34
C ALA A 118 -1.45 0.10 -10.11
N PHE A 119 -2.23 0.88 -9.35
CA PHE A 119 -3.06 1.97 -9.85
C PHE A 119 -2.24 3.25 -9.83
N ARG A 120 -2.15 3.94 -10.95
CA ARG A 120 -1.42 5.19 -11.09
C ARG A 120 -2.25 6.18 -11.91
N GLU A 121 -2.14 7.46 -11.60
CA GLU A 121 -2.78 8.53 -12.37
C GLU A 121 -4.29 8.33 -12.56
N ASN A 122 -4.99 7.80 -11.54
CA ASN A 122 -6.41 7.47 -11.61
C ASN A 122 -6.78 6.50 -12.75
N ARG A 123 -5.87 5.56 -13.06
CA ARG A 123 -6.07 4.52 -14.05
C ARG A 123 -6.19 3.15 -13.39
N ILE A 124 -6.98 2.29 -14.00
CA ILE A 124 -7.09 0.86 -13.62
C ILE A 124 -5.68 0.23 -13.67
N GLY A 125 -5.44 -0.74 -12.78
CA GLY A 125 -4.13 -1.33 -12.56
C GLY A 125 -3.42 -1.82 -13.81
N GLU A 126 -2.14 -1.50 -13.88
CA GLU A 126 -1.19 -1.95 -14.88
C GLU A 126 0.04 -2.52 -14.19
N ILE A 127 0.82 -3.31 -14.90
CA ILE A 127 2.08 -3.86 -14.40
C ILE A 127 3.20 -2.83 -14.59
N TYR A 128 3.97 -2.68 -13.53
CA TYR A 128 5.12 -1.79 -13.47
C TYR A 128 6.37 -2.54 -13.02
N THR A 129 7.52 -1.95 -13.27
CA THR A 129 8.82 -2.33 -12.71
C THR A 129 9.57 -1.10 -12.22
N LEU A 130 10.63 -1.31 -11.44
CA LEU A 130 11.55 -0.26 -11.05
C LEU A 130 12.87 -0.40 -11.82
N GLU A 131 13.27 0.66 -12.50
CA GLU A 131 14.58 0.78 -13.14
C GLU A 131 15.29 2.03 -12.64
N HIS A 132 16.42 1.85 -11.97
CA HIS A 132 17.20 2.96 -11.40
C HIS A 132 16.36 3.90 -10.50
N GLY A 133 15.42 3.33 -9.73
CA GLY A 133 14.52 4.08 -8.84
C GLY A 133 13.37 4.80 -9.55
N ARG A 134 13.14 4.53 -10.84
CA ARG A 134 12.01 5.05 -11.61
C ARG A 134 11.00 3.96 -11.90
N GLU A 135 9.72 4.29 -11.75
CA GLU A 135 8.63 3.39 -12.14
C GLU A 135 8.48 3.38 -13.67
N ILE A 136 8.50 2.20 -14.25
CA ILE A 136 8.30 1.98 -15.69
C ILE A 136 7.05 1.13 -15.86
N ARG A 137 6.06 1.64 -16.58
CA ARG A 137 4.85 0.89 -16.94
C ARG A 137 5.16 -0.13 -18.04
N LEU A 138 4.85 -1.39 -17.78
CA LEU A 138 5.13 -2.51 -18.70
C LEU A 138 3.91 -2.90 -19.53
N THR A 139 2.69 -2.65 -19.03
CA THR A 139 1.45 -3.02 -19.74
C THR A 139 0.60 -1.80 -20.07
N HIS A 140 -0.26 -1.95 -21.08
CA HIS A 140 -1.14 -0.94 -21.63
C HIS A 140 -2.55 -1.50 -21.87
N ALA A 141 -2.96 -2.44 -21.00
CA ALA A 141 -4.19 -3.21 -21.18
C ALA A 141 -5.45 -2.33 -21.17
N ASN A 142 -5.41 -1.22 -20.41
CA ASN A 142 -6.56 -0.36 -20.17
C ASN A 142 -6.53 0.97 -20.97
N ASP A 143 -5.49 1.25 -21.75
CA ASP A 143 -5.37 2.52 -22.48
C ASP A 143 -6.58 2.80 -23.37
N GLY A 144 -7.08 1.79 -24.09
CA GLY A 144 -8.26 1.94 -24.94
C GLY A 144 -9.57 2.35 -24.21
N ILE A 145 -9.65 2.22 -22.88
CA ILE A 145 -10.75 2.73 -22.08
C ILE A 145 -10.59 4.24 -21.94
N TYR A 146 -9.41 4.69 -21.56
CA TYR A 146 -9.09 6.10 -21.32
C TYR A 146 -9.08 6.94 -22.59
N ASP A 147 -8.79 6.32 -23.74
CA ASP A 147 -8.90 6.97 -25.06
C ASP A 147 -10.35 7.30 -25.44
N ARG A 148 -11.33 6.58 -24.88
CA ARG A 148 -12.76 6.70 -25.21
C ARG A 148 -13.61 7.32 -24.09
N CYS A 149 -13.14 7.26 -22.85
CA CYS A 149 -13.88 7.69 -21.67
C CYS A 149 -13.08 8.76 -20.92
N ALA A 150 -13.70 9.92 -20.74
CA ALA A 150 -13.16 10.90 -19.81
C ALA A 150 -13.40 10.45 -18.38
N VAL A 151 -12.37 10.49 -17.56
CA VAL A 151 -12.39 10.08 -16.15
C VAL A 151 -12.09 11.29 -15.29
N SER A 152 -12.87 11.47 -14.22
CA SER A 152 -12.63 12.54 -13.26
C SER A 152 -11.44 12.21 -12.38
N THR A 153 -10.66 13.21 -12.02
CA THR A 153 -9.51 13.06 -11.11
C THR A 153 -9.93 13.35 -9.68
N PRO A 154 -9.79 12.39 -8.75
CA PRO A 154 -10.02 12.62 -7.33
C PRO A 154 -9.11 13.72 -6.78
N GLN A 155 -9.68 14.58 -5.95
CA GLN A 155 -8.96 15.64 -5.26
C GLN A 155 -8.94 15.32 -3.76
N PRO A 156 -7.77 15.35 -3.11
CA PRO A 156 -7.71 15.09 -1.68
C PRO A 156 -8.45 16.19 -0.90
N LEU A 157 -9.17 15.76 0.12
CA LEU A 157 -9.87 16.62 1.06
C LEU A 157 -9.39 16.31 2.47
N GLU A 158 -9.07 17.34 3.21
CA GLU A 158 -8.80 17.24 4.64
C GLU A 158 -9.75 18.19 5.38
N VAL A 159 -10.42 17.65 6.41
CA VAL A 159 -11.35 18.41 7.23
C VAL A 159 -10.86 18.41 8.67
N ASP A 160 -10.49 19.58 9.17
CA ASP A 160 -10.22 19.77 10.59
C ASP A 160 -11.54 19.74 11.36
N THR A 161 -11.68 18.77 12.25
CA THR A 161 -12.84 18.61 13.13
C THR A 161 -12.56 19.06 14.55
N GLY A 162 -11.39 19.66 14.82
CA GLY A 162 -10.91 20.00 16.18
C GLY A 162 -10.42 18.80 16.97
N GLY A 163 -10.32 17.61 16.34
CA GLY A 163 -9.76 16.40 16.91
C GLY A 163 -8.22 16.32 16.78
N PRO A 164 -7.60 15.24 17.27
CA PRO A 164 -6.14 15.07 17.21
C PRO A 164 -5.62 14.86 15.78
N LEU A 165 -6.48 14.42 14.86
CA LEU A 165 -6.15 14.18 13.46
C LEU A 165 -7.27 14.73 12.56
N PRO A 166 -6.95 15.29 11.39
CA PRO A 166 -7.96 15.68 10.41
C PRO A 166 -8.67 14.44 9.84
N VAL A 167 -9.91 14.61 9.43
CA VAL A 167 -10.62 13.61 8.63
C VAL A 167 -10.19 13.75 7.18
N GLN A 168 -9.66 12.66 6.63
CA GLN A 168 -9.23 12.59 5.24
C GLN A 168 -10.33 12.04 4.35
N GLY A 169 -10.43 12.55 3.14
CA GLY A 169 -11.39 12.11 2.14
C GLY A 169 -10.97 12.52 0.74
N TRP A 170 -11.87 12.24 -0.20
CA TRP A 170 -11.71 12.59 -1.60
C TRP A 170 -12.92 13.34 -2.11
N VAL A 171 -12.69 14.33 -2.95
CA VAL A 171 -13.74 14.95 -3.77
C VAL A 171 -13.55 14.49 -5.20
N LEU A 172 -14.56 13.86 -5.77
CA LEU A 172 -14.60 13.48 -7.17
C LEU A 172 -15.49 14.46 -7.93
N PRO A 173 -14.94 15.49 -8.59
CA PRO A 173 -15.73 16.45 -9.32
C PRO A 173 -16.35 15.82 -10.59
N PRO A 174 -17.42 16.37 -11.18
CA PRO A 174 -17.89 15.93 -12.49
C PRO A 174 -16.81 16.08 -13.56
N VAL A 175 -16.77 15.18 -14.53
CA VAL A 175 -15.80 15.22 -15.66
C VAL A 175 -15.78 16.60 -16.36
N ALA A 176 -16.96 17.20 -16.54
CA ALA A 176 -17.10 18.53 -17.13
C ALA A 176 -17.35 19.61 -16.07
N TYR A 177 -16.59 19.57 -14.97
CA TYR A 177 -16.72 20.55 -13.90
C TYR A 177 -16.43 21.97 -14.37
N VAL A 178 -17.35 22.88 -14.04
CA VAL A 178 -17.21 24.32 -14.33
C VAL A 178 -17.18 25.09 -13.00
N PRO A 179 -16.12 25.82 -12.69
CA PRO A 179 -16.03 26.62 -11.48
C PRO A 179 -17.22 27.60 -11.33
N GLY A 180 -17.77 27.69 -10.12
CA GLY A 180 -18.90 28.56 -9.81
C GLY A 180 -20.29 27.96 -10.11
N LYS A 181 -20.37 26.89 -10.89
CA LYS A 181 -21.61 26.15 -11.10
C LYS A 181 -21.88 25.21 -9.92
N LYS A 182 -23.14 25.15 -9.48
CA LYS A 182 -23.59 24.22 -8.43
C LYS A 182 -23.95 22.87 -9.03
N TYR A 183 -23.53 21.80 -8.38
CA TYR A 183 -23.81 20.41 -8.74
C TYR A 183 -24.44 19.69 -7.55
N PRO A 184 -25.29 18.69 -7.77
CA PRO A 184 -25.71 17.79 -6.70
C PRO A 184 -24.47 17.03 -6.18
N ALA A 185 -24.43 16.78 -4.88
CA ALA A 185 -23.34 16.04 -4.25
C ALA A 185 -23.88 14.78 -3.57
N ILE A 186 -23.08 13.72 -3.63
CA ILE A 186 -23.31 12.47 -2.90
C ILE A 186 -22.16 12.32 -1.90
N LEU A 187 -22.49 12.17 -0.62
CA LEU A 187 -21.51 11.81 0.40
C LEU A 187 -21.52 10.31 0.57
N THR A 188 -20.36 9.68 0.38
CA THR A 188 -20.14 8.27 0.68
C THR A 188 -19.25 8.16 1.90
N ILE A 189 -19.70 7.43 2.92
CA ILE A 189 -18.94 7.14 4.14
C ILE A 189 -18.69 5.64 4.15
N HIS A 190 -17.42 5.26 4.08
CA HIS A 190 -17.06 3.85 4.09
C HIS A 190 -16.98 3.28 5.52
N GLY A 191 -17.13 1.96 5.63
CA GLY A 191 -16.84 1.21 6.83
C GLY A 191 -15.38 0.75 6.91
N GLY A 192 -15.09 -0.04 7.94
CA GLY A 192 -13.71 -0.51 8.03
C GLY A 192 -13.51 -1.30 9.31
N PRO A 193 -12.86 -0.90 10.33
CA PRO A 193 -12.32 0.41 10.69
C PRO A 193 -10.91 0.70 10.15
N ARG A 194 -10.29 -0.21 9.39
CA ARG A 194 -8.90 -0.14 8.96
C ARG A 194 -8.73 -0.02 7.45
N LEU A 195 -9.72 0.51 6.76
CA LEU A 195 -9.64 0.74 5.32
C LEU A 195 -9.45 2.22 5.04
N SER A 196 -8.60 2.53 4.08
CA SER A 196 -8.53 3.83 3.42
C SER A 196 -9.20 3.72 2.05
N TYR A 197 -9.63 4.83 1.48
CA TYR A 197 -10.01 4.93 0.08
C TYR A 197 -8.96 5.73 -0.68
N GLY A 198 -8.47 5.19 -1.80
CA GLY A 198 -7.45 5.80 -2.64
C GLY A 198 -7.63 5.50 -4.12
#